data_cedd12e54fce42612ee27760b425df7b
#
_entry.id   cedd12e54fce42612ee27760b425df7b
#
_cell.length_a   1.000
_cell.length_b   1.000
_cell.length_c   1.000
_cell.angle_alpha   90.00
_cell.angle_beta   90.00
_cell.angle_gamma   90.00
#
_symmetry.space_group_name_H-M   'P 1'
#
loop_
_entity.id
_entity.type
_entity.pdbx_description
1 polymer ?
#
loop_
_entity_poly.entity_id
_entity_poly.type
_entity_poly.pdbx_seq_one_letter_code
_entity_poly.pdbx_strand_id
1 'polypeptide(L)'
;MEDSFAKVMSLAAFIVLGHLLRRFNILKDQAFAAISALVMNVTLPCVILTNLNGVRIEGDMLLIAGLGLLTNIIFLVWGLFLSRNIADTQWRDFVRLNVGGYSVGPFAVPYVQSFFPTTGLMATCMFDVGNCVMAGGGTFAVIAGTRVKTTLWRTVKLVVSKLVRSGPLVTFAFVGLMSVLDMRLPDGVITSTAIGAHANTFLCMIMIGESISFSMGGGKMGKVLKLLASCWVVCILIALGVWHFLPFEEEIRMALTLTCLSPIPAMSLVFTAQLDGDIAMAANMSSLSVGCSIIGMSVALMVFGAL
;
A
#
# COMPACT_ATOMS: atom_id res chain seq x y z
N MET A 1 -6.36 -19.60 -16.89
CA MET A 1 -6.21 -18.35 -17.67
C MET A 1 -7.50 -17.53 -17.74
N GLU A 2 -8.63 -18.07 -18.19
CA GLU A 2 -9.89 -17.32 -18.28
C GLU A 2 -10.37 -16.79 -16.94
N ASP A 3 -10.33 -17.57 -15.86
CA ASP A 3 -10.76 -17.16 -14.52
C ASP A 3 -9.90 -16.04 -13.92
N SER A 4 -8.59 -16.08 -14.15
CA SER A 4 -7.68 -15.05 -13.63
C SER A 4 -7.83 -13.74 -14.40
N PHE A 5 -8.00 -13.81 -15.71
CA PHE A 5 -8.29 -12.64 -16.52
C PHE A 5 -9.64 -12.02 -16.14
N ALA A 6 -10.68 -12.84 -15.93
CA ALA A 6 -11.98 -12.36 -15.45
C ALA A 6 -11.89 -11.67 -14.09
N LYS A 7 -11.07 -12.18 -13.15
CA LYS A 7 -10.81 -11.52 -11.84
C LYS A 7 -10.16 -10.15 -12.02
N VAL A 8 -9.10 -10.06 -12.84
CA VAL A 8 -8.42 -8.76 -13.12
C VAL A 8 -9.40 -7.76 -13.72
N MET A 9 -10.19 -8.19 -14.72
CA MET A 9 -11.20 -7.34 -15.35
C MET A 9 -12.28 -6.89 -14.38
N SER A 10 -12.72 -7.77 -13.48
CA SER A 10 -13.69 -7.43 -12.43
C SER A 10 -13.14 -6.39 -11.46
N LEU A 11 -11.89 -6.53 -11.01
CA LEU A 11 -11.24 -5.54 -10.15
C LEU A 11 -11.13 -4.19 -10.85
N ALA A 12 -10.71 -4.18 -12.13
CA ALA A 12 -10.65 -2.96 -12.93
C ALA A 12 -12.03 -2.32 -13.12
N ALA A 13 -13.07 -3.13 -13.37
CA ALA A 13 -14.45 -2.64 -13.51
C ALA A 13 -14.94 -1.95 -12.23
N PHE A 14 -14.64 -2.48 -11.04
CA PHE A 14 -15.01 -1.83 -9.78
C PHE A 14 -14.23 -0.54 -9.54
N ILE A 15 -12.98 -0.44 -9.98
CA ILE A 15 -12.22 0.82 -9.94
C ILE A 15 -12.88 1.86 -10.84
N VAL A 16 -13.23 1.47 -12.08
CA VAL A 16 -13.96 2.36 -13.00
C VAL A 16 -15.31 2.77 -12.41
N LEU A 17 -16.04 1.83 -11.80
CA LEU A 17 -17.31 2.14 -11.12
C LEU A 17 -17.11 3.17 -10.01
N GLY A 18 -16.09 3.02 -9.16
CA GLY A 18 -15.76 4.01 -8.12
C GLY A 18 -15.50 5.41 -8.68
N HIS A 19 -14.76 5.49 -9.79
CA HIS A 19 -14.54 6.75 -10.50
C HIS A 19 -15.83 7.36 -11.07
N LEU A 20 -16.70 6.54 -11.66
CA LEU A 20 -17.99 6.98 -12.18
C LEU A 20 -18.93 7.47 -11.07
N LEU A 21 -18.99 6.75 -9.94
CA LEU A 21 -19.79 7.15 -8.78
C LEU A 21 -19.39 8.53 -8.25
N ARG A 22 -18.09 8.84 -8.25
CA ARG A 22 -17.57 10.17 -7.94
C ARG A 22 -17.96 11.19 -9.01
N ARG A 23 -17.75 10.87 -10.29
CA ARG A 23 -18.04 11.77 -11.42
C ARG A 23 -19.51 12.17 -11.49
N PHE A 24 -20.41 11.26 -11.12
CA PHE A 24 -21.86 11.52 -11.07
C PHE A 24 -22.33 12.11 -9.72
N ASN A 25 -21.41 12.51 -8.83
CA ASN A 25 -21.70 13.06 -7.51
C ASN A 25 -22.56 12.15 -6.60
N ILE A 26 -22.58 10.83 -6.86
CA ILE A 26 -23.21 9.84 -5.98
C ILE A 26 -22.36 9.70 -4.70
N LEU A 27 -21.04 9.64 -4.86
CA LEU A 27 -20.08 9.74 -3.77
C LEU A 27 -19.67 11.22 -3.61
N LYS A 28 -19.94 11.78 -2.42
CA LYS A 28 -19.61 13.17 -2.08
C LYS A 28 -18.16 13.29 -1.61
N ASP A 29 -17.65 14.52 -1.47
CA ASP A 29 -16.24 14.86 -1.17
C ASP A 29 -15.61 14.16 0.04
N GLN A 30 -16.39 13.61 0.97
CA GLN A 30 -15.90 12.88 2.14
C GLN A 30 -15.97 11.35 1.98
N ALA A 31 -16.42 10.84 0.83
CA ALA A 31 -16.63 9.41 0.63
C ALA A 31 -15.32 8.61 0.74
N PHE A 32 -14.22 9.12 0.18
CA PHE A 32 -12.90 8.48 0.33
C PHE A 32 -12.52 8.27 1.78
N ALA A 33 -12.66 9.30 2.62
CA ALA A 33 -12.30 9.22 4.04
C ALA A 33 -13.19 8.22 4.79
N ALA A 34 -14.50 8.21 4.50
CA ALA A 34 -15.46 7.30 5.13
C ALA A 34 -15.20 5.83 4.71
N ILE A 35 -15.01 5.56 3.41
CA ILE A 35 -14.71 4.22 2.91
C ILE A 35 -13.35 3.76 3.43
N SER A 36 -12.33 4.61 3.41
CA SER A 36 -11.01 4.32 3.95
C SER A 36 -11.06 3.97 5.43
N ALA A 37 -11.83 4.71 6.24
CA ALA A 37 -12.01 4.41 7.65
C ALA A 37 -12.70 3.05 7.86
N LEU A 38 -13.72 2.72 7.07
CA LEU A 38 -14.39 1.42 7.10
C LEU A 38 -13.46 0.28 6.71
N VAL A 39 -12.68 0.47 5.63
CA VAL A 39 -11.71 -0.51 5.18
C VAL A 39 -10.65 -0.75 6.25
N MET A 40 -10.00 0.29 6.73
CA MET A 40 -8.87 0.16 7.66
C MET A 40 -9.27 -0.30 9.07
N ASN A 41 -10.48 0.04 9.55
CA ASN A 41 -10.87 -0.27 10.92
C ASN A 41 -11.85 -1.46 11.04
N VAL A 42 -12.45 -1.90 9.93
CA VAL A 42 -13.43 -2.98 9.96
C VAL A 42 -13.07 -4.10 8.99
N THR A 43 -13.10 -3.84 7.67
CA THR A 43 -13.02 -4.93 6.71
C THR A 43 -11.63 -5.55 6.58
N LEU A 44 -10.57 -4.77 6.62
CA LEU A 44 -9.19 -5.30 6.62
C LEU A 44 -8.86 -6.06 7.92
N PRO A 45 -9.19 -5.59 9.14
CA PRO A 45 -9.18 -6.44 10.33
C PRO A 45 -9.95 -7.75 10.17
N CYS A 46 -11.14 -7.74 9.57
CA CYS A 46 -11.89 -8.96 9.30
C CYS A 46 -11.14 -9.91 8.35
N VAL A 47 -10.52 -9.39 7.28
CA VAL A 47 -9.65 -10.18 6.37
C VAL A 47 -8.53 -10.86 7.15
N ILE A 48 -7.83 -10.11 8.00
CA ILE A 48 -6.70 -10.60 8.80
C ILE A 48 -7.18 -11.72 9.75
N LEU A 49 -8.25 -11.48 10.51
CA LEU A 49 -8.78 -12.44 11.46
C LEU A 49 -9.27 -13.72 10.77
N THR A 50 -9.98 -13.59 9.64
CA THR A 50 -10.55 -14.73 8.92
C THR A 50 -9.47 -15.59 8.28
N ASN A 51 -8.46 -14.99 7.66
CA ASN A 51 -7.48 -15.73 6.86
C ASN A 51 -6.25 -16.18 7.67
N LEU A 52 -5.93 -15.51 8.79
CA LEU A 52 -4.76 -15.84 9.60
C LEU A 52 -5.09 -16.56 10.91
N ASN A 53 -6.36 -16.93 11.13
CA ASN A 53 -6.76 -17.67 12.32
C ASN A 53 -6.10 -19.05 12.37
N GLY A 54 -5.31 -19.31 13.42
CA GLY A 54 -4.60 -20.57 13.62
C GLY A 54 -3.39 -20.79 12.71
N VAL A 55 -2.97 -19.77 11.96
CA VAL A 55 -1.71 -19.82 11.20
C VAL A 55 -0.55 -19.54 12.15
N ARG A 56 0.48 -20.40 12.13
CA ARG A 56 1.71 -20.18 12.89
C ARG A 56 2.58 -19.14 12.18
N ILE A 57 2.94 -18.09 12.92
CA ILE A 57 3.88 -17.08 12.41
C ILE A 57 5.29 -17.60 12.69
N GLU A 58 5.96 -18.04 11.65
CA GLU A 58 7.34 -18.53 11.70
C GLU A 58 8.35 -17.39 11.57
N GLY A 59 9.63 -17.67 11.88
CA GLY A 59 10.70 -16.66 11.80
C GLY A 59 10.85 -16.02 10.43
N ASP A 60 10.53 -16.73 9.36
CA ASP A 60 10.57 -16.25 7.98
C ASP A 60 9.59 -15.10 7.72
N MET A 61 8.49 -15.04 8.45
CA MET A 61 7.54 -13.93 8.37
C MET A 61 8.12 -12.60 8.87
N LEU A 62 9.01 -12.65 9.86
CA LEU A 62 9.73 -11.47 10.33
C LEU A 62 10.71 -10.95 9.27
N LEU A 63 11.31 -11.83 8.47
CA LEU A 63 12.15 -11.44 7.33
C LEU A 63 11.32 -10.67 6.29
N ILE A 64 10.08 -11.10 6.03
CA ILE A 64 9.17 -10.40 5.10
C ILE A 64 8.81 -9.01 5.65
N ALA A 65 8.54 -8.87 6.94
CA ALA A 65 8.33 -7.57 7.56
C ALA A 65 9.59 -6.67 7.44
N GLY A 66 10.78 -7.24 7.68
CA GLY A 66 12.06 -6.57 7.44
C GLY A 66 12.24 -6.12 5.99
N LEU A 67 11.81 -6.93 5.02
CA LEU A 67 11.83 -6.60 3.60
C LEU A 67 10.91 -5.40 3.29
N GLY A 68 9.71 -5.37 3.86
CA GLY A 68 8.79 -4.23 3.73
C GLY A 68 9.40 -2.91 4.23
N LEU A 69 10.12 -2.95 5.34
CA LEU A 69 10.85 -1.80 5.86
C LEU A 69 12.04 -1.42 4.96
N LEU A 70 12.85 -2.41 4.55
CA LEU A 70 14.04 -2.22 3.74
C LEU A 70 13.72 -1.57 2.38
N THR A 71 12.69 -2.05 1.69
CA THR A 71 12.28 -1.52 0.40
C THR A 71 11.84 -0.06 0.49
N ASN A 72 11.16 0.33 1.57
CA ASN A 72 10.82 1.72 1.82
C ASN A 72 12.07 2.58 2.15
N ILE A 73 13.06 2.04 2.83
CA ILE A 73 14.35 2.73 3.05
C ILE A 73 15.06 2.94 1.70
N ILE A 74 15.03 1.97 0.79
CA ILE A 74 15.57 2.13 -0.57
C ILE A 74 14.90 3.31 -1.28
N PHE A 75 13.58 3.43 -1.22
CA PHE A 75 12.85 4.57 -1.79
C PHE A 75 13.22 5.90 -1.13
N LEU A 76 13.34 5.92 0.19
CA LEU A 76 13.77 7.13 0.90
C LEU A 76 15.16 7.59 0.42
N VAL A 77 16.12 6.65 0.34
CA VAL A 77 17.48 6.94 -0.15
C VAL A 77 17.43 7.40 -1.61
N TRP A 78 16.61 6.76 -2.45
CA TRP A 78 16.41 7.15 -3.83
C TRP A 78 15.83 8.57 -3.95
N GLY A 79 14.84 8.92 -3.15
CA GLY A 79 14.27 10.27 -3.09
C GLY A 79 15.27 11.32 -2.64
N LEU A 80 16.10 11.00 -1.65
CA LEU A 80 17.20 11.87 -1.21
C LEU A 80 18.24 12.05 -2.32
N PHE A 81 18.59 10.99 -3.04
CA PHE A 81 19.53 11.05 -4.16
C PHE A 81 19.00 11.90 -5.31
N LEU A 82 17.77 11.68 -5.76
CA LEU A 82 17.15 12.46 -6.84
C LEU A 82 17.02 13.93 -6.49
N SER A 83 16.81 14.24 -5.23
CA SER A 83 16.54 15.60 -4.75
C SER A 83 17.81 16.39 -4.35
N ARG A 84 18.99 15.77 -4.39
CA ARG A 84 20.24 16.38 -3.86
C ARG A 84 20.61 17.73 -4.50
N ASN A 85 20.33 17.90 -5.80
CA ASN A 85 20.68 19.09 -6.57
C ASN A 85 19.47 20.02 -6.79
N ILE A 86 18.34 19.79 -6.13
CA ILE A 86 17.13 20.60 -6.26
C ILE A 86 17.22 21.77 -5.29
N ALA A 87 17.35 23.00 -5.82
CA ALA A 87 17.40 24.22 -5.02
C ALA A 87 16.04 24.62 -4.45
N ASP A 88 14.96 24.42 -5.22
CA ASP A 88 13.60 24.69 -4.80
C ASP A 88 13.17 23.72 -3.69
N THR A 89 12.95 24.25 -2.51
CA THR A 89 12.62 23.46 -1.32
C THR A 89 11.28 22.74 -1.44
N GLN A 90 10.26 23.38 -2.04
CA GLN A 90 8.94 22.75 -2.21
C GLN A 90 9.02 21.56 -3.18
N TRP A 91 9.69 21.73 -4.32
CA TRP A 91 9.88 20.64 -5.28
C TRP A 91 10.78 19.53 -4.73
N ARG A 92 11.82 19.90 -4.00
CA ARG A 92 12.73 18.95 -3.33
C ARG A 92 11.98 18.04 -2.34
N ASP A 93 11.14 18.62 -1.49
CA ASP A 93 10.39 17.84 -0.51
C ASP A 93 9.25 17.07 -1.17
N PHE A 94 8.63 17.61 -2.21
CA PHE A 94 7.68 16.87 -3.04
C PHE A 94 8.30 15.59 -3.59
N VAL A 95 9.48 15.67 -4.20
CA VAL A 95 10.22 14.52 -4.71
C VAL A 95 10.44 13.49 -3.60
N ARG A 96 10.95 13.92 -2.45
CA ARG A 96 11.25 13.03 -1.33
C ARG A 96 10.03 12.31 -0.77
N LEU A 97 8.89 13.00 -0.70
CA LEU A 97 7.64 12.44 -0.14
C LEU A 97 6.91 11.51 -1.11
N ASN A 98 7.04 11.77 -2.43
CA ASN A 98 6.23 11.08 -3.44
C ASN A 98 7.03 10.06 -4.28
N VAL A 99 8.32 9.85 -4.01
CA VAL A 99 9.15 8.86 -4.72
C VAL A 99 8.86 7.43 -4.29
N GLY A 100 8.30 7.19 -3.10
CA GLY A 100 8.25 5.85 -2.60
C GLY A 100 7.16 5.52 -1.62
N GLY A 101 7.15 4.25 -1.26
CA GLY A 101 6.16 3.62 -0.42
C GLY A 101 5.14 2.84 -1.23
N TYR A 102 4.43 1.98 -0.54
CA TYR A 102 3.47 1.06 -1.14
C TYR A 102 2.10 1.23 -0.51
N SER A 103 1.07 1.24 -1.34
CA SER A 103 -0.33 1.17 -0.89
C SER A 103 -0.71 -0.29 -0.67
N VAL A 104 -0.17 -0.90 0.39
CA VAL A 104 -0.34 -2.35 0.61
C VAL A 104 -1.76 -2.67 1.08
N GLY A 105 -2.18 -2.16 2.24
CA GLY A 105 -3.48 -2.47 2.84
C GLY A 105 -4.66 -2.19 1.89
N PRO A 106 -4.82 -0.96 1.38
CA PRO A 106 -5.95 -0.62 0.53
C PRO A 106 -5.86 -1.19 -0.90
N PHE A 107 -4.67 -1.51 -1.42
CA PHE A 107 -4.50 -1.90 -2.82
C PHE A 107 -3.93 -3.31 -3.00
N ALA A 108 -2.72 -3.59 -2.47
CA ALA A 108 -2.08 -4.88 -2.70
C ALA A 108 -2.83 -6.03 -2.01
N VAL A 109 -3.29 -5.83 -0.76
CA VAL A 109 -4.03 -6.86 0.00
C VAL A 109 -5.26 -7.37 -0.75
N PRO A 110 -6.23 -6.52 -1.19
CA PRO A 110 -7.39 -7.01 -1.92
C PRO A 110 -7.04 -7.63 -3.28
N TYR A 111 -5.99 -7.13 -3.93
CA TYR A 111 -5.51 -7.69 -5.18
C TYR A 111 -4.91 -9.09 -4.96
N VAL A 112 -3.98 -9.23 -4.03
CA VAL A 112 -3.36 -10.51 -3.68
C VAL A 112 -4.39 -11.51 -3.13
N GLN A 113 -5.32 -11.06 -2.29
CA GLN A 113 -6.41 -11.89 -1.75
C GLN A 113 -7.24 -12.57 -2.85
N SER A 114 -7.41 -11.91 -4.00
CA SER A 114 -8.18 -12.45 -5.13
C SER A 114 -7.50 -13.63 -5.82
N PHE A 115 -6.17 -13.74 -5.74
CA PHE A 115 -5.38 -14.77 -6.41
C PHE A 115 -4.71 -15.75 -5.42
N PHE A 116 -4.24 -15.24 -4.28
CA PHE A 116 -3.45 -15.96 -3.27
C PHE A 116 -4.02 -15.73 -1.87
N PRO A 117 -5.18 -16.32 -1.55
CA PRO A 117 -5.95 -15.94 -0.36
C PRO A 117 -5.35 -16.41 0.97
N THR A 118 -4.37 -17.29 0.98
CA THR A 118 -3.79 -17.88 2.20
C THR A 118 -2.36 -17.42 2.43
N THR A 119 -1.38 -18.12 1.91
CA THR A 119 0.05 -17.86 2.19
C THR A 119 0.53 -16.56 1.55
N GLY A 120 0.10 -16.28 0.33
CA GLY A 120 0.41 -15.03 -0.35
C GLY A 120 -0.19 -13.81 0.35
N LEU A 121 -1.45 -13.91 0.79
CA LEU A 121 -2.09 -12.85 1.58
C LEU A 121 -1.36 -12.60 2.91
N MET A 122 -0.99 -13.67 3.62
CA MET A 122 -0.24 -13.57 4.87
C MET A 122 1.11 -12.86 4.65
N ALA A 123 1.85 -13.25 3.61
CA ALA A 123 3.12 -12.62 3.27
C ALA A 123 2.95 -11.12 2.95
N THR A 124 1.91 -10.76 2.17
CA THR A 124 1.58 -9.36 1.86
C THR A 124 1.27 -8.56 3.13
N CYS A 125 0.52 -9.14 4.05
CA CYS A 125 0.20 -8.54 5.32
C CYS A 125 1.44 -8.34 6.21
N MET A 126 2.33 -9.32 6.25
CA MET A 126 3.60 -9.21 7.00
C MET A 126 4.52 -8.15 6.38
N PHE A 127 4.56 -8.06 5.05
CA PHE A 127 5.25 -6.97 4.35
C PHE A 127 4.69 -5.60 4.76
N ASP A 128 3.36 -5.49 4.89
CA ASP A 128 2.70 -4.24 5.29
C ASP A 128 3.06 -3.80 6.71
N VAL A 129 3.35 -4.72 7.62
CA VAL A 129 3.87 -4.37 8.97
C VAL A 129 5.13 -3.52 8.86
N GLY A 130 6.10 -3.93 8.04
CA GLY A 130 7.32 -3.16 7.80
C GLY A 130 7.08 -1.87 7.00
N ASN A 131 6.23 -1.95 5.97
CA ASN A 131 5.82 -0.81 5.15
C ASN A 131 5.15 0.29 5.99
N CYS A 132 4.26 -0.07 6.91
CA CYS A 132 3.52 0.87 7.75
C CYS A 132 4.44 1.77 8.60
N VAL A 133 5.62 1.32 8.98
CA VAL A 133 6.58 2.14 9.74
C VAL A 133 6.97 3.38 8.93
N MET A 134 7.25 3.21 7.65
CA MET A 134 7.68 4.30 6.77
C MET A 134 6.49 5.03 6.15
N ALA A 135 5.52 4.30 5.60
CA ALA A 135 4.30 4.86 5.00
C ALA A 135 3.40 5.53 6.05
N GLY A 136 3.39 5.06 7.30
CA GLY A 136 2.64 5.65 8.41
C GLY A 136 3.23 6.95 8.95
N GLY A 137 4.39 7.39 8.49
CA GLY A 137 4.98 8.67 8.89
C GLY A 137 6.50 8.67 9.07
N GLY A 138 7.18 7.53 8.96
CA GLY A 138 8.65 7.47 9.06
C GLY A 138 9.32 8.31 7.98
N THR A 139 8.90 8.16 6.73
CA THR A 139 9.39 8.99 5.61
C THR A 139 9.15 10.48 5.85
N PHE A 140 7.93 10.85 6.24
CA PHE A 140 7.58 12.23 6.57
C PHE A 140 8.45 12.79 7.69
N ALA A 141 8.67 12.01 8.73
CA ALA A 141 9.43 12.42 9.90
C ALA A 141 10.91 12.68 9.57
N VAL A 142 11.52 11.85 8.73
CA VAL A 142 12.89 12.07 8.24
C VAL A 142 12.96 13.38 7.44
N ILE A 143 12.01 13.61 6.53
CA ILE A 143 12.03 14.78 5.65
C ILE A 143 11.70 16.07 6.43
N ALA A 144 10.68 16.06 7.28
CA ALA A 144 10.34 17.19 8.15
C ALA A 144 11.48 17.52 9.14
N GLY A 145 12.20 16.51 9.63
CA GLY A 145 13.37 16.68 10.48
C GLY A 145 14.53 17.42 9.79
N THR A 146 14.60 17.42 8.45
CA THR A 146 15.58 18.23 7.70
C THR A 146 15.22 19.71 7.66
N ARG A 147 13.96 20.08 7.85
CA ARG A 147 13.47 21.48 7.90
C ARG A 147 13.50 22.07 9.31
N VAL A 148 13.13 21.29 10.28
CA VAL A 148 13.05 21.70 11.69
C VAL A 148 13.85 20.71 12.50
N LYS A 149 14.73 21.19 13.41
CA LYS A 149 15.44 20.33 14.37
C LYS A 149 14.44 19.68 15.34
N THR A 150 13.65 18.73 14.83
CA THR A 150 12.76 17.90 15.64
C THR A 150 13.59 16.81 16.31
N THR A 151 13.42 16.65 17.61
CA THR A 151 14.10 15.61 18.37
C THR A 151 13.63 14.25 17.83
N LEU A 152 14.55 13.35 17.49
CA LEU A 152 14.29 11.97 17.02
C LEU A 152 13.21 11.28 17.87
N TRP A 153 13.21 11.54 19.18
CA TRP A 153 12.22 11.02 20.13
C TRP A 153 10.75 11.46 19.82
N ARG A 154 10.54 12.72 19.41
CA ARG A 154 9.19 13.19 19.02
C ARG A 154 8.69 12.48 17.77
N THR A 155 9.58 12.27 16.82
CA THR A 155 9.31 11.52 15.60
C THR A 155 8.94 10.06 15.89
N VAL A 156 9.75 9.36 16.68
CA VAL A 156 9.48 7.98 17.11
C VAL A 156 8.14 7.89 17.85
N LYS A 157 7.87 8.80 18.79
CA LYS A 157 6.60 8.84 19.52
C LYS A 157 5.39 9.03 18.58
N LEU A 158 5.52 9.87 17.56
CA LEU A 158 4.46 10.12 16.57
C LEU A 158 4.21 8.88 15.71
N VAL A 159 5.26 8.24 15.22
CA VAL A 159 5.17 6.99 14.45
C VAL A 159 4.54 5.89 15.30
N VAL A 160 5.05 5.65 16.50
CA VAL A 160 4.50 4.63 17.41
C VAL A 160 3.03 4.91 17.76
N SER A 161 2.66 6.17 18.03
CA SER A 161 1.27 6.54 18.30
C SER A 161 0.33 6.26 17.11
N LYS A 162 0.81 6.46 15.87
CA LYS A 162 0.04 6.13 14.67
C LYS A 162 -0.05 4.62 14.44
N LEU A 163 1.03 3.89 14.69
CA LEU A 163 1.07 2.43 14.58
C LEU A 163 0.10 1.76 15.56
N VAL A 164 0.12 2.16 16.82
CA VAL A 164 -0.77 1.60 17.88
C VAL A 164 -2.25 1.91 17.61
N ARG A 165 -2.54 2.96 16.84
CA ARG A 165 -3.91 3.32 16.44
C ARG A 165 -4.33 2.73 15.10
N SER A 166 -3.44 2.04 14.40
CA SER A 166 -3.76 1.39 13.13
C SER A 166 -4.54 0.10 13.37
N GLY A 167 -5.81 0.04 12.92
CA GLY A 167 -6.66 -1.15 13.06
C GLY A 167 -5.98 -2.42 12.54
N PRO A 168 -5.43 -2.44 11.32
CA PRO A 168 -4.72 -3.61 10.80
C PRO A 168 -3.54 -4.04 11.67
N LEU A 169 -2.68 -3.10 12.10
CA LEU A 169 -1.51 -3.45 12.92
C LEU A 169 -1.87 -4.01 14.30
N VAL A 170 -2.88 -3.44 14.94
CA VAL A 170 -3.41 -3.97 16.21
C VAL A 170 -3.94 -5.39 16.00
N THR A 171 -4.64 -5.62 14.88
CA THR A 171 -5.17 -6.95 14.54
C THR A 171 -4.04 -7.94 14.23
N PHE A 172 -2.98 -7.51 13.52
CA PHE A 172 -1.79 -8.37 13.33
C PHE A 172 -1.09 -8.70 14.63
N ALA A 173 -0.92 -7.73 15.52
CA ALA A 173 -0.34 -7.95 16.84
C ALA A 173 -1.20 -8.94 17.66
N PHE A 174 -2.52 -8.81 17.58
CA PHE A 174 -3.46 -9.71 18.23
C PHE A 174 -3.37 -11.14 17.67
N VAL A 175 -3.41 -11.31 16.35
CA VAL A 175 -3.27 -12.63 15.69
C VAL A 175 -1.90 -13.23 15.96
N GLY A 176 -0.83 -12.40 15.94
CA GLY A 176 0.51 -12.82 16.31
C GLY A 176 0.61 -13.34 17.73
N LEU A 177 -0.03 -12.65 18.69
CA LEU A 177 -0.10 -13.11 20.08
C LEU A 177 -0.86 -14.44 20.19
N MET A 178 -1.99 -14.58 19.51
CA MET A 178 -2.75 -15.83 19.47
C MET A 178 -1.93 -16.98 18.87
N SER A 179 -1.18 -16.72 17.80
CA SER A 179 -0.28 -17.68 17.17
C SER A 179 0.79 -18.19 18.15
N VAL A 180 1.40 -17.28 18.92
CA VAL A 180 2.41 -17.63 19.94
C VAL A 180 1.81 -18.46 21.08
N LEU A 181 0.56 -18.17 21.45
CA LEU A 181 -0.18 -18.89 22.50
C LEU A 181 -0.86 -20.18 22.00
N ASP A 182 -0.68 -20.52 20.73
CA ASP A 182 -1.36 -21.67 20.05
C ASP A 182 -2.89 -21.62 20.19
N MET A 183 -3.45 -20.39 20.23
CA MET A 183 -4.89 -20.14 20.38
C MET A 183 -5.55 -19.90 19.02
N ARG A 184 -6.84 -20.25 18.93
CA ARG A 184 -7.68 -20.00 17.74
C ARG A 184 -8.96 -19.29 18.15
N LEU A 185 -9.43 -18.42 17.26
CA LEU A 185 -10.75 -17.82 17.42
C LEU A 185 -11.84 -18.88 17.19
N PRO A 186 -12.95 -18.81 17.94
CA PRO A 186 -14.10 -19.68 17.75
C PRO A 186 -14.71 -19.52 16.36
N ASP A 187 -15.27 -20.61 15.80
CA ASP A 187 -15.86 -20.62 14.44
C ASP A 187 -16.96 -19.57 14.25
N GLY A 188 -17.74 -19.28 15.29
CA GLY A 188 -18.76 -18.23 15.24
C GLY A 188 -18.19 -16.82 14.99
N VAL A 189 -17.00 -16.52 15.55
CA VAL A 189 -16.29 -15.26 15.30
C VAL A 189 -15.79 -15.23 13.87
N ILE A 190 -15.20 -16.34 13.39
CA ILE A 190 -14.67 -16.45 12.03
C ILE A 190 -15.80 -16.31 10.99
N THR A 191 -16.94 -16.95 11.21
CA THR A 191 -18.12 -16.82 10.34
C THR A 191 -18.59 -15.34 10.25
N SER A 192 -18.59 -14.65 11.38
CA SER A 192 -18.99 -13.23 11.43
C SER A 192 -17.97 -12.33 10.72
N THR A 193 -16.68 -12.55 10.95
CA THR A 193 -15.62 -11.76 10.32
C THR A 193 -15.49 -12.03 8.81
N ALA A 194 -15.85 -13.25 8.35
CA ALA A 194 -15.86 -13.60 6.94
C ALA A 194 -16.78 -12.69 6.10
N ILE A 195 -17.90 -12.24 6.66
CA ILE A 195 -18.81 -11.28 5.98
C ILE A 195 -18.09 -9.97 5.68
N GLY A 196 -17.38 -9.42 6.67
CA GLY A 196 -16.55 -8.20 6.49
C GLY A 196 -15.37 -8.43 5.54
N ALA A 197 -14.73 -9.59 5.63
CA ALA A 197 -13.61 -9.96 4.76
C ALA A 197 -14.02 -10.03 3.28
N HIS A 198 -15.18 -10.57 2.95
CA HIS A 198 -15.71 -10.60 1.57
C HIS A 198 -16.01 -9.21 1.03
N ALA A 199 -16.46 -8.27 1.86
CA ALA A 199 -16.73 -6.90 1.45
C ALA A 199 -15.45 -6.09 1.18
N ASN A 200 -14.30 -6.50 1.72
CA ASN A 200 -13.06 -5.74 1.69
C ASN A 200 -12.60 -5.41 0.26
N THR A 201 -12.49 -6.42 -0.60
CA THR A 201 -12.01 -6.23 -1.99
C THR A 201 -12.89 -5.24 -2.75
N PHE A 202 -14.21 -5.38 -2.67
CA PHE A 202 -15.15 -4.47 -3.33
C PHE A 202 -14.98 -3.03 -2.83
N LEU A 203 -14.96 -2.82 -1.51
CA LEU A 203 -14.82 -1.48 -0.92
C LEU A 203 -13.47 -0.84 -1.27
N CYS A 204 -12.39 -1.61 -1.28
CA CYS A 204 -11.08 -1.13 -1.67
C CYS A 204 -11.05 -0.68 -3.14
N MET A 205 -11.63 -1.46 -4.05
CA MET A 205 -11.65 -1.10 -5.48
C MET A 205 -12.48 0.16 -5.73
N ILE A 206 -13.64 0.30 -5.09
CA ILE A 206 -14.45 1.53 -5.14
C ILE A 206 -13.69 2.73 -4.59
N MET A 207 -13.02 2.57 -3.45
CA MET A 207 -12.21 3.63 -2.81
C MET A 207 -11.06 4.08 -3.71
N ILE A 208 -10.37 3.14 -4.35
CA ILE A 208 -9.30 3.44 -5.31
C ILE A 208 -9.85 4.22 -6.48
N GLY A 209 -10.96 3.78 -7.07
CA GLY A 209 -11.62 4.45 -8.19
C GLY A 209 -12.07 5.88 -7.83
N GLU A 210 -12.60 6.06 -6.63
CA GLU A 210 -12.97 7.37 -6.09
C GLU A 210 -11.75 8.29 -5.92
N SER A 211 -10.61 7.75 -5.51
CA SER A 211 -9.38 8.53 -5.32
C SER A 211 -8.75 9.05 -6.62
N ILE A 212 -9.08 8.45 -7.77
CA ILE A 212 -8.54 8.87 -9.06
C ILE A 212 -9.06 10.26 -9.42
N SER A 213 -8.16 11.25 -9.41
CA SER A 213 -8.46 12.61 -9.84
C SER A 213 -7.36 13.11 -10.76
N PHE A 214 -7.75 13.56 -11.95
CA PHE A 214 -6.86 14.22 -12.88
C PHE A 214 -7.11 15.72 -12.83
N SER A 215 -6.31 16.44 -12.06
CA SER A 215 -6.30 17.90 -12.09
C SER A 215 -5.23 18.35 -13.08
N MET A 216 -5.62 18.57 -14.31
CA MET A 216 -4.73 19.00 -15.40
C MET A 216 -4.32 20.47 -15.24
N GLY A 217 -3.36 20.76 -14.36
CA GLY A 217 -2.63 22.01 -14.34
C GLY A 217 -1.42 21.90 -15.28
N GLY A 218 -1.46 22.61 -16.43
CA GLY A 218 -0.41 22.54 -17.45
C GLY A 218 1.00 22.88 -16.91
N GLY A 219 2.03 22.31 -17.51
CA GLY A 219 3.45 22.61 -17.27
C GLY A 219 4.18 21.75 -16.25
N LYS A 220 3.50 21.21 -15.24
CA LYS A 220 4.12 20.34 -14.22
C LYS A 220 4.01 18.84 -14.52
N MET A 221 3.12 18.42 -15.44
CA MET A 221 2.86 17.02 -15.77
C MET A 221 4.12 16.27 -16.24
N GLY A 222 4.97 16.92 -17.03
CA GLY A 222 6.23 16.31 -17.46
C GLY A 222 7.20 15.99 -16.30
N LYS A 223 7.20 16.81 -15.24
CA LYS A 223 7.97 16.52 -14.02
C LYS A 223 7.41 15.34 -13.25
N VAL A 224 6.07 15.25 -13.13
CA VAL A 224 5.37 14.13 -12.49
C VAL A 224 5.64 12.82 -13.22
N LEU A 225 5.53 12.81 -14.55
CA LEU A 225 5.77 11.61 -15.37
C LEU A 225 7.23 11.13 -15.27
N LYS A 226 8.21 12.04 -15.29
CA LYS A 226 9.62 11.68 -15.11
C LYS A 226 9.88 11.08 -13.72
N LEU A 227 9.29 11.67 -12.69
CA LEU A 227 9.42 11.19 -11.32
C LEU A 227 8.76 9.81 -11.17
N LEU A 228 7.54 9.65 -11.68
CA LEU A 228 6.81 8.38 -11.68
C LEU A 228 7.58 7.29 -12.43
N ALA A 229 8.12 7.57 -13.61
CA ALA A 229 8.95 6.63 -14.36
C ALA A 229 10.18 6.20 -13.56
N SER A 230 10.84 7.13 -12.87
CA SER A 230 11.96 6.83 -11.99
C SER A 230 11.56 5.92 -10.82
N CYS A 231 10.40 6.15 -10.19
CA CYS A 231 9.85 5.27 -9.15
C CYS A 231 9.59 3.87 -9.68
N TRP A 232 8.98 3.78 -10.86
CA TRP A 232 8.64 2.51 -11.49
C TRP A 232 9.87 1.66 -11.83
N VAL A 233 10.98 2.30 -12.26
CA VAL A 233 12.25 1.58 -12.46
C VAL A 233 12.68 0.91 -11.15
N VAL A 234 12.62 1.63 -10.02
CA VAL A 234 12.99 1.07 -8.72
C VAL A 234 11.99 -0.02 -8.28
N CYS A 235 10.68 0.18 -8.48
CA CYS A 235 9.66 -0.84 -8.19
C CYS A 235 9.94 -2.14 -8.96
N ILE A 236 10.21 -2.05 -10.27
CA ILE A 236 10.48 -3.21 -11.12
C ILE A 236 11.77 -3.91 -10.67
N LEU A 237 12.84 -3.16 -10.39
CA LEU A 237 14.09 -3.76 -9.91
C LEU A 237 13.91 -4.49 -8.57
N ILE A 238 13.14 -3.92 -7.64
CA ILE A 238 12.82 -4.56 -6.36
C ILE A 238 11.96 -5.80 -6.61
N ALA A 239 10.92 -5.71 -7.45
CA ALA A 239 10.02 -6.82 -7.76
C ALA A 239 10.78 -8.00 -8.41
N LEU A 240 11.67 -7.72 -9.37
CA LEU A 240 12.55 -8.73 -9.96
C LEU A 240 13.52 -9.31 -8.93
N GLY A 241 14.07 -8.48 -8.04
CA GLY A 241 14.92 -8.95 -6.94
C GLY A 241 14.16 -9.89 -6.00
N VAL A 242 12.94 -9.55 -5.63
CA VAL A 242 12.06 -10.39 -4.81
C VAL A 242 11.77 -11.72 -5.50
N TRP A 243 11.42 -11.68 -6.78
CA TRP A 243 11.12 -12.89 -7.54
C TRP A 243 12.30 -13.86 -7.65
N HIS A 244 13.49 -13.35 -7.95
CA HIS A 244 14.64 -14.19 -8.26
C HIS A 244 15.50 -14.60 -7.06
N PHE A 245 15.57 -13.76 -6.02
CA PHE A 245 16.54 -13.95 -4.94
C PHE A 245 15.92 -14.39 -3.60
N LEU A 246 14.61 -14.28 -3.41
CA LEU A 246 14.03 -14.69 -2.13
C LEU A 246 13.84 -16.22 -2.07
N PRO A 247 14.29 -16.85 -0.96
CA PRO A 247 14.20 -18.30 -0.77
C PRO A 247 12.82 -18.73 -0.22
N PHE A 248 11.75 -18.19 -0.78
CA PHE A 248 10.37 -18.54 -0.40
C PHE A 248 9.69 -19.35 -1.50
N GLU A 249 8.57 -19.99 -1.14
CA GLU A 249 7.69 -20.65 -2.08
C GLU A 249 7.18 -19.68 -3.16
N GLU A 250 6.84 -20.23 -4.32
CA GLU A 250 6.45 -19.45 -5.49
C GLU A 250 5.25 -18.54 -5.22
N GLU A 251 4.26 -19.02 -4.47
CA GLU A 251 3.09 -18.24 -4.09
C GLU A 251 3.46 -16.99 -3.27
N ILE A 252 4.37 -17.15 -2.29
CA ILE A 252 4.85 -16.03 -1.46
C ILE A 252 5.65 -15.04 -2.32
N ARG A 253 6.56 -15.55 -3.17
CA ARG A 253 7.36 -14.68 -4.06
C ARG A 253 6.47 -13.91 -5.02
N MET A 254 5.43 -14.55 -5.58
CA MET A 254 4.47 -13.88 -6.45
C MET A 254 3.70 -12.79 -5.70
N ALA A 255 3.14 -13.10 -4.54
CA ALA A 255 2.40 -12.14 -3.72
C ALA A 255 3.26 -10.93 -3.34
N LEU A 256 4.52 -11.14 -2.94
CA LEU A 256 5.47 -10.07 -2.63
C LEU A 256 5.88 -9.27 -3.87
N THR A 257 6.05 -9.92 -5.02
CA THR A 257 6.31 -9.26 -6.31
C THR A 257 5.16 -8.32 -6.68
N LEU A 258 3.91 -8.78 -6.57
CA LEU A 258 2.72 -7.96 -6.78
C LEU A 258 2.68 -6.81 -5.77
N THR A 259 2.98 -7.08 -4.50
CA THR A 259 3.02 -6.05 -3.45
C THR A 259 4.03 -4.95 -3.77
N CYS A 260 5.21 -5.30 -4.27
CA CYS A 260 6.25 -4.33 -4.69
C CYS A 260 5.87 -3.52 -5.93
N LEU A 261 4.86 -3.93 -6.69
CA LEU A 261 4.30 -3.19 -7.82
C LEU A 261 3.05 -2.37 -7.43
N SER A 262 2.68 -2.33 -6.15
CA SER A 262 1.55 -1.53 -5.69
C SER A 262 1.80 -0.02 -5.80
N PRO A 263 0.72 0.79 -5.90
CA PRO A 263 0.85 2.22 -6.16
C PRO A 263 1.40 2.99 -4.96
N ILE A 264 1.76 4.24 -5.21
CA ILE A 264 2.18 5.20 -4.19
C ILE A 264 1.04 5.38 -3.17
N PRO A 265 1.33 5.35 -1.85
CA PRO A 265 0.30 5.43 -0.82
C PRO A 265 -0.38 6.80 -0.82
N ALA A 266 -1.70 6.82 -0.63
CA ALA A 266 -2.49 8.05 -0.52
C ALA A 266 -2.03 8.98 0.62
N MET A 267 -1.34 8.44 1.63
CA MET A 267 -0.74 9.23 2.71
C MET A 267 0.30 10.23 2.21
N SER A 268 0.90 10.03 1.03
CA SER A 268 1.82 11.00 0.43
C SER A 268 1.15 12.34 0.14
N LEU A 269 -0.16 12.36 -0.19
CA LEU A 269 -0.94 13.59 -0.36
C LEU A 269 -1.04 14.36 0.96
N VAL A 270 -1.35 13.65 2.04
CA VAL A 270 -1.49 14.24 3.39
C VAL A 270 -0.15 14.84 3.85
N PHE A 271 0.95 14.11 3.63
CA PHE A 271 2.27 14.58 3.98
C PHE A 271 2.74 15.76 3.10
N THR A 272 2.39 15.74 1.81
CA THR A 272 2.62 16.87 0.90
C THR A 272 1.88 18.11 1.37
N ALA A 273 0.60 17.97 1.78
CA ALA A 273 -0.18 19.07 2.35
C ALA A 273 0.43 19.62 3.66
N GLN A 274 0.93 18.75 4.54
CA GLN A 274 1.55 19.16 5.81
C GLN A 274 2.88 19.91 5.64
N LEU A 275 3.51 19.82 4.48
CA LEU A 275 4.71 20.59 4.12
C LEU A 275 4.40 21.73 3.13
N ASP A 276 3.15 22.16 3.03
CA ASP A 276 2.68 23.22 2.13
C ASP A 276 3.05 22.98 0.65
N GLY A 277 3.09 21.68 0.25
CA GLY A 277 3.40 21.24 -1.10
C GLY A 277 2.20 21.26 -2.04
N ASP A 278 2.44 20.94 -3.32
CA ASP A 278 1.41 20.90 -4.37
C ASP A 278 0.57 19.62 -4.29
N ILE A 279 -0.59 19.72 -3.61
CA ILE A 279 -1.51 18.58 -3.39
C ILE A 279 -2.08 18.08 -4.73
N ALA A 280 -2.37 18.99 -5.68
CA ALA A 280 -2.90 18.60 -6.98
C ALA A 280 -1.89 17.76 -7.76
N MET A 281 -0.62 18.12 -7.70
CA MET A 281 0.47 17.36 -8.31
C MET A 281 0.64 15.99 -7.63
N ALA A 282 0.54 15.91 -6.30
CA ALA A 282 0.60 14.64 -5.56
C ALA A 282 -0.60 13.72 -5.90
N ALA A 283 -1.79 14.30 -6.04
CA ALA A 283 -2.99 13.56 -6.45
C ALA A 283 -2.85 12.99 -7.87
N ASN A 284 -2.34 13.78 -8.81
CA ASN A 284 -2.07 13.30 -10.17
C ASN A 284 -1.04 12.16 -10.17
N MET A 285 0.04 12.29 -9.40
CA MET A 285 1.07 11.26 -9.29
C MET A 285 0.53 9.97 -8.69
N SER A 286 -0.27 10.05 -7.62
CA SER A 286 -0.94 8.91 -7.01
C SER A 286 -1.91 8.24 -8.00
N SER A 287 -2.75 9.01 -8.69
CA SER A 287 -3.72 8.49 -9.67
C SER A 287 -3.04 7.78 -10.85
N LEU A 288 -1.98 8.36 -11.39
CA LEU A 288 -1.19 7.72 -12.45
C LEU A 288 -0.51 6.45 -11.96
N SER A 289 0.00 6.45 -10.72
CA SER A 289 0.64 5.27 -10.14
C SER A 289 -0.34 4.10 -9.99
N VAL A 290 -1.62 4.36 -9.69
CA VAL A 290 -2.67 3.33 -9.65
C VAL A 290 -2.83 2.67 -11.02
N GLY A 291 -2.93 3.46 -12.09
CA GLY A 291 -3.03 2.93 -13.46
C GLY A 291 -1.81 2.07 -13.84
N CYS A 292 -0.61 2.56 -13.55
CA CYS A 292 0.62 1.80 -13.79
C CYS A 292 0.65 0.50 -12.97
N SER A 293 0.17 0.52 -11.71
CA SER A 293 0.16 -0.66 -10.84
C SER A 293 -0.77 -1.74 -11.34
N ILE A 294 -1.97 -1.39 -11.79
CA ILE A 294 -2.90 -2.37 -12.38
C ILE A 294 -2.24 -3.07 -13.57
N ILE A 295 -1.63 -2.29 -14.47
CA ILE A 295 -0.93 -2.84 -15.64
C ILE A 295 0.27 -3.70 -15.21
N GLY A 296 1.13 -3.17 -14.33
CA GLY A 296 2.34 -3.85 -13.87
C GLY A 296 2.06 -5.17 -13.14
N MET A 297 1.07 -5.18 -12.23
CA MET A 297 0.66 -6.39 -11.52
C MET A 297 0.02 -7.41 -12.45
N SER A 298 -0.80 -6.98 -13.42
CA SER A 298 -1.38 -7.88 -14.42
C SER A 298 -0.31 -8.51 -15.33
N VAL A 299 0.66 -7.70 -15.78
CA VAL A 299 1.80 -8.21 -16.56
C VAL A 299 2.66 -9.18 -15.73
N ALA A 300 2.91 -8.90 -14.46
CA ALA A 300 3.65 -9.81 -13.59
C ALA A 300 2.93 -11.15 -13.43
N LEU A 301 1.61 -11.15 -13.23
CA LEU A 301 0.83 -12.39 -13.20
C LEU A 301 0.94 -13.19 -14.50
N MET A 302 0.93 -12.53 -15.66
CA MET A 302 1.07 -13.20 -16.97
C MET A 302 2.48 -13.75 -17.18
N VAL A 303 3.51 -13.00 -16.83
CA VAL A 303 4.92 -13.36 -17.12
C VAL A 303 5.40 -14.46 -16.20
N PHE A 304 5.02 -14.42 -14.93
CA PHE A 304 5.53 -15.37 -13.91
C PHE A 304 4.60 -16.57 -13.69
N GLY A 305 3.58 -16.75 -14.52
CA GLY A 305 2.90 -18.04 -14.66
C GLY A 305 1.74 -18.31 -13.72
N ALA A 306 1.20 -17.27 -13.06
CA ALA A 306 -0.03 -17.43 -12.28
C ALA A 306 -1.32 -17.28 -13.12
N LEU A 307 -1.20 -17.04 -14.42
CA LEU A 307 -2.28 -16.92 -15.41
C LEU A 307 -2.26 -18.05 -16.43
#